data_4cbdb2256faba127bb2a113ec651893a
#
_entry.id   4cbdb2256faba127bb2a113ec651893a
#
_cell.length_a   1.000
_cell.length_b   1.000
_cell.length_c   1.000
_cell.angle_alpha   90.00
_cell.angle_beta   90.00
_cell.angle_gamma   90.00
#
_symmetry.space_group_name_H-M   'P 1'
#
loop_
_entity.id
_entity.type
_entity.pdbx_description
1 polymer ?
#
loop_
_entity_poly.entity_id
_entity_poly.type
_entity_poly.pdbx_seq_one_letter_code
_entity_poly.pdbx_strand_id
1 'polypeptide(L)'
;MPIQSVILLEKAYGPNKDAAIKAFKHIISRLLKDLNVKIVKLERAEKKWIKVILNGEDAEAAKNYLAEEFYTTILINQLKKGDIIKGKLVDVEEYGYGVYVDIGILDPRPKDALIPLYVLRKQLAKGHIVSTRQIIKKYAFMNNLPMEVKIRDVDERFETIESELSKNQVKKYEEWIKQGLDRIFVCGATRQMIRKAIIRSGHLRDILSIERLGLLEHAIVCKPSTTAQGLIAEIGKYLPKIPMKAFKAKEIKKWLKELDMLKGPTVKVR
;
A
#
# COMPACT_ATOMS: atom_id res chain seq x y z
N MET A 1 -7.24 -30.00 -19.71
CA MET A 1 -6.31 -29.36 -18.79
C MET A 1 -7.09 -28.51 -17.82
N PRO A 2 -6.82 -28.55 -16.50
CA PRO A 2 -7.59 -27.81 -15.53
C PRO A 2 -7.37 -26.30 -15.69
N ILE A 3 -8.48 -25.55 -15.69
CA ILE A 3 -8.46 -24.08 -15.65
C ILE A 3 -8.57 -23.66 -14.20
N GLN A 4 -7.67 -22.80 -13.76
CA GLN A 4 -7.67 -22.21 -12.42
C GLN A 4 -7.77 -20.69 -12.52
N SER A 5 -8.39 -20.05 -11.52
CA SER A 5 -8.40 -18.60 -11.43
C SER A 5 -8.12 -18.12 -10.01
N VAL A 6 -7.49 -16.97 -9.87
CA VAL A 6 -7.20 -16.34 -8.59
C VAL A 6 -7.30 -14.82 -8.73
N ILE A 7 -7.85 -14.15 -7.71
CA ILE A 7 -7.85 -12.70 -7.60
C ILE A 7 -6.73 -12.33 -6.63
N LEU A 8 -5.74 -11.61 -7.13
CA LEU A 8 -4.54 -11.22 -6.36
C LEU A 8 -4.70 -9.80 -5.79
N LEU A 9 -4.09 -9.54 -4.62
CA LEU A 9 -4.16 -8.23 -3.96
C LEU A 9 -3.21 -7.19 -4.59
N GLU A 10 -3.23 -7.15 -5.92
CA GLU A 10 -2.64 -6.11 -6.74
C GLU A 10 -3.71 -5.45 -7.60
N LYS A 11 -3.69 -4.11 -7.66
CA LYS A 11 -4.70 -3.33 -8.40
C LYS A 11 -4.16 -2.76 -9.69
N ALA A 12 -5.00 -2.80 -10.74
CA ALA A 12 -4.77 -2.05 -11.98
C ALA A 12 -5.78 -0.90 -12.07
N TYR A 13 -5.33 0.33 -11.82
CA TYR A 13 -6.17 1.52 -11.73
C TYR A 13 -5.56 2.74 -12.42
N GLY A 14 -6.34 3.82 -12.47
CA GLY A 14 -5.92 5.09 -13.04
C GLY A 14 -5.64 5.05 -14.55
N PRO A 15 -4.93 6.06 -15.07
CA PRO A 15 -4.65 6.16 -16.50
C PRO A 15 -3.70 5.07 -17.01
N ASN A 16 -2.93 4.44 -16.13
CA ASN A 16 -1.89 3.46 -16.46
C ASN A 16 -2.32 2.00 -16.24
N LYS A 17 -3.63 1.73 -16.13
CA LYS A 17 -4.19 0.40 -15.87
C LYS A 17 -3.70 -0.68 -16.85
N ASP A 18 -3.65 -0.35 -18.15
CA ASP A 18 -3.24 -1.31 -19.18
C ASP A 18 -1.73 -1.57 -19.15
N ALA A 19 -0.93 -0.53 -18.88
CA ALA A 19 0.50 -0.69 -18.65
C ALA A 19 0.79 -1.53 -17.39
N ALA A 20 -0.03 -1.38 -16.34
CA ALA A 20 0.05 -2.20 -15.14
C ALA A 20 -0.22 -3.68 -15.44
N ILE A 21 -1.29 -4.00 -16.17
CA ILE A 21 -1.63 -5.37 -16.56
C ILE A 21 -0.49 -5.99 -17.40
N LYS A 22 0.06 -5.25 -18.37
CA LYS A 22 1.20 -5.72 -19.17
C LYS A 22 2.43 -5.97 -18.29
N ALA A 23 2.78 -5.04 -17.40
CA ALA A 23 3.90 -5.20 -16.48
C ALA A 23 3.70 -6.40 -15.54
N PHE A 24 2.48 -6.58 -15.03
CA PHE A 24 2.16 -7.69 -14.15
C PHE A 24 2.22 -9.03 -14.86
N LYS A 25 1.75 -9.10 -16.12
CA LYS A 25 1.90 -10.29 -16.96
C LYS A 25 3.35 -10.70 -17.08
N HIS A 26 4.28 -9.78 -17.34
CA HIS A 26 5.70 -10.09 -17.39
C HIS A 26 6.27 -10.60 -16.06
N ILE A 27 5.84 -10.00 -14.94
CA ILE A 27 6.26 -10.44 -13.60
C ILE A 27 5.81 -11.88 -13.35
N ILE A 28 4.53 -12.18 -13.58
CA ILE A 28 3.95 -13.52 -13.39
C ILE A 28 4.61 -14.51 -14.33
N SER A 29 4.81 -14.17 -15.62
CA SER A 29 5.47 -15.08 -16.58
C SER A 29 6.89 -15.46 -16.16
N ARG A 30 7.62 -14.54 -15.48
CA ARG A 30 8.94 -14.85 -14.92
C ARG A 30 8.87 -15.76 -13.71
N LEU A 31 7.88 -15.56 -12.84
CA LEU A 31 7.70 -16.36 -11.64
C LEU A 31 7.28 -17.79 -11.97
N LEU A 32 6.47 -17.96 -13.01
CA LEU A 32 5.92 -19.25 -13.44
C LEU A 32 6.73 -19.93 -14.57
N LYS A 33 7.94 -19.47 -14.86
CA LYS A 33 8.74 -19.95 -16.01
C LYS A 33 9.07 -21.45 -15.96
N ASP A 34 9.18 -22.02 -14.75
CA ASP A 34 9.56 -23.41 -14.51
C ASP A 34 8.33 -24.34 -14.32
N LEU A 35 7.11 -23.81 -14.50
CA LEU A 35 5.85 -24.56 -14.39
C LEU A 35 5.19 -24.74 -15.76
N ASN A 36 4.58 -25.91 -15.96
CA ASN A 36 3.82 -26.23 -17.17
C ASN A 36 2.42 -25.59 -17.12
N VAL A 37 2.40 -24.25 -17.22
CA VAL A 37 1.21 -23.43 -17.14
C VAL A 37 1.22 -22.28 -18.13
N LYS A 38 0.06 -21.97 -18.71
CA LYS A 38 -0.15 -20.80 -19.57
C LYS A 38 -1.05 -19.80 -18.90
N ILE A 39 -0.67 -18.51 -18.94
CA ILE A 39 -1.53 -17.41 -18.52
C ILE A 39 -2.52 -17.16 -19.66
N VAL A 40 -3.77 -17.56 -19.45
CA VAL A 40 -4.85 -17.39 -20.44
C VAL A 40 -5.26 -15.92 -20.52
N LYS A 41 -5.51 -15.30 -19.35
CA LYS A 41 -5.99 -13.92 -19.28
C LYS A 41 -5.63 -13.27 -17.95
N LEU A 42 -5.36 -11.97 -18.01
CA LEU A 42 -5.39 -11.08 -16.86
C LEU A 42 -6.52 -10.07 -17.07
N GLU A 43 -7.39 -9.95 -16.10
CA GLU A 43 -8.51 -9.01 -16.14
C GLU A 43 -8.67 -8.30 -14.80
N ARG A 44 -9.45 -7.22 -14.79
CA ARG A 44 -9.79 -6.54 -13.54
C ARG A 44 -11.06 -7.11 -12.96
N ALA A 45 -10.96 -7.58 -11.74
CA ALA A 45 -12.09 -7.95 -10.91
C ALA A 45 -12.68 -6.70 -10.21
N GLU A 46 -13.62 -6.93 -9.32
CA GLU A 46 -14.21 -5.90 -8.47
C GLU A 46 -13.13 -5.12 -7.70
N LYS A 47 -13.42 -3.87 -7.32
CA LYS A 47 -12.45 -2.94 -6.69
C LYS A 47 -11.10 -2.82 -7.43
N LYS A 48 -11.07 -3.18 -8.73
CA LYS A 48 -9.88 -3.08 -9.61
C LYS A 48 -8.76 -4.06 -9.27
N TRP A 49 -9.01 -5.09 -8.46
CA TRP A 49 -8.07 -6.17 -8.21
C TRP A 49 -7.80 -6.96 -9.49
N ILE A 50 -6.62 -7.58 -9.60
CA ILE A 50 -6.24 -8.32 -10.80
C ILE A 50 -6.61 -9.79 -10.63
N LYS A 51 -7.48 -10.28 -11.53
CA LYS A 51 -7.79 -11.71 -11.68
C LYS A 51 -6.87 -12.31 -12.72
N VAL A 52 -6.25 -13.43 -12.37
CA VAL A 52 -5.39 -14.23 -13.25
C VAL A 52 -6.11 -15.53 -13.56
N ILE A 53 -6.17 -15.89 -14.84
CA ILE A 53 -6.72 -17.17 -15.33
C ILE A 53 -5.57 -17.97 -15.90
N LEU A 54 -5.38 -19.19 -15.38
CA LEU A 54 -4.31 -20.10 -15.68
C LEU A 54 -4.85 -21.38 -16.30
N ASN A 55 -4.10 -21.97 -17.23
CA ASN A 55 -4.41 -23.29 -17.83
C ASN A 55 -3.12 -24.08 -17.96
N GLY A 56 -3.12 -25.33 -17.54
CA GLY A 56 -1.96 -26.23 -17.62
C GLY A 56 -2.00 -27.32 -16.57
N GLU A 57 -1.07 -28.24 -16.64
CA GLU A 57 -0.94 -29.32 -15.66
C GLU A 57 -0.62 -28.77 -14.27
N ASP A 58 0.24 -27.74 -14.19
CA ASP A 58 0.66 -27.11 -12.94
C ASP A 58 -0.22 -25.90 -12.56
N ALA A 59 -1.43 -25.75 -13.13
CA ALA A 59 -2.26 -24.56 -12.90
C ALA A 59 -2.65 -24.36 -11.44
N GLU A 60 -2.85 -25.43 -10.67
CA GLU A 60 -3.16 -25.35 -9.24
C GLU A 60 -1.94 -24.95 -8.41
N ALA A 61 -0.77 -25.53 -8.68
CA ALA A 61 0.47 -25.16 -8.04
C ALA A 61 0.83 -23.70 -8.33
N ALA A 62 0.68 -23.26 -9.57
CA ALA A 62 0.89 -21.88 -9.99
C ALA A 62 -0.07 -20.91 -9.28
N LYS A 63 -1.34 -21.27 -9.14
CA LYS A 63 -2.33 -20.48 -8.38
C LYS A 63 -1.92 -20.29 -6.94
N ASN A 64 -1.52 -21.38 -6.25
CA ASN A 64 -1.12 -21.33 -4.86
C ASN A 64 0.17 -20.51 -4.68
N TYR A 65 1.14 -20.68 -5.56
CA TYR A 65 2.36 -19.87 -5.56
C TYR A 65 2.09 -18.36 -5.75
N LEU A 66 1.21 -18.00 -6.68
CA LEU A 66 0.81 -16.60 -6.87
C LEU A 66 0.04 -16.05 -5.68
N ALA A 67 -0.82 -16.86 -5.05
CA ALA A 67 -1.56 -16.46 -3.85
C ALA A 67 -0.63 -16.21 -2.66
N GLU A 68 0.44 -16.98 -2.52
CA GLU A 68 1.47 -16.78 -1.49
C GLU A 68 2.29 -15.51 -1.75
N GLU A 69 2.72 -15.26 -2.97
CA GLU A 69 3.57 -14.13 -3.35
C GLU A 69 2.81 -12.78 -3.30
N PHE A 70 1.58 -12.74 -3.84
CA PHE A 70 0.82 -11.50 -4.01
C PHE A 70 -0.39 -11.39 -3.08
N TYR A 71 -0.65 -12.40 -2.23
CA TYR A 71 -1.88 -12.53 -1.46
C TYR A 71 -3.12 -12.63 -2.36
N THR A 72 -4.22 -13.11 -1.82
CA THR A 72 -5.48 -13.28 -2.54
C THR A 72 -6.66 -12.75 -1.75
N THR A 73 -7.77 -12.54 -2.43
CA THR A 73 -9.05 -12.23 -1.79
C THR A 73 -9.49 -13.37 -0.87
N ILE A 74 -10.09 -13.01 0.25
CA ILE A 74 -10.61 -13.95 1.26
C ILE A 74 -12.07 -13.64 1.55
N LEU A 75 -12.80 -14.62 2.05
CA LEU A 75 -14.15 -14.44 2.54
C LEU A 75 -14.11 -13.86 3.97
N ILE A 76 -15.13 -13.07 4.32
CA ILE A 76 -15.19 -12.46 5.66
C ILE A 76 -15.21 -13.51 6.79
N ASN A 77 -15.89 -14.64 6.57
CA ASN A 77 -15.96 -15.76 7.53
C ASN A 77 -14.66 -16.56 7.67
N GLN A 78 -13.70 -16.37 6.78
CA GLN A 78 -12.35 -16.95 6.87
C GLN A 78 -11.38 -16.06 7.63
N LEU A 79 -11.74 -14.77 7.80
CA LEU A 79 -10.91 -13.80 8.47
C LEU A 79 -10.92 -14.02 9.98
N LYS A 80 -9.74 -14.11 10.58
CA LYS A 80 -9.59 -14.35 12.02
C LYS A 80 -8.84 -13.21 12.70
N LYS A 81 -9.18 -12.98 13.95
CA LYS A 81 -8.40 -12.10 14.82
C LYS A 81 -6.95 -12.55 14.86
N GLY A 82 -6.04 -11.63 14.61
CA GLY A 82 -4.60 -11.89 14.57
C GLY A 82 -4.03 -12.06 13.17
N ASP A 83 -4.86 -12.27 12.14
CA ASP A 83 -4.41 -12.40 10.76
C ASP A 83 -3.67 -11.14 10.30
N ILE A 84 -2.59 -11.34 9.56
CA ILE A 84 -1.81 -10.26 8.96
C ILE A 84 -2.06 -10.27 7.45
N ILE A 85 -2.59 -9.17 6.95
CA ILE A 85 -3.02 -9.06 5.57
C ILE A 85 -2.45 -7.78 4.95
N LYS A 86 -2.03 -7.87 3.69
CA LYS A 86 -1.70 -6.70 2.89
C LYS A 86 -2.96 -6.18 2.21
N GLY A 87 -3.14 -4.87 2.28
CA GLY A 87 -4.24 -4.18 1.63
C GLY A 87 -3.78 -2.85 1.05
N LYS A 88 -4.73 -2.05 0.63
CA LYS A 88 -4.45 -0.70 0.09
C LYS A 88 -5.39 0.31 0.75
N LEU A 89 -4.84 1.45 1.16
CA LEU A 89 -5.63 2.54 1.73
C LEU A 89 -6.71 3.00 0.74
N VAL A 90 -7.90 3.26 1.25
CA VAL A 90 -9.04 3.81 0.50
C VAL A 90 -9.67 4.96 1.28
N ASP A 91 -10.26 5.92 0.58
CA ASP A 91 -11.04 7.03 1.12
C ASP A 91 -10.36 7.79 2.27
N VAL A 92 -9.02 7.98 2.11
CA VAL A 92 -8.10 8.36 3.20
C VAL A 92 -8.45 9.70 3.87
N GLU A 93 -9.07 10.63 3.15
CA GLU A 93 -9.38 11.99 3.66
C GLU A 93 -10.85 12.17 4.03
N GLU A 94 -11.68 11.14 3.88
CA GLU A 94 -13.12 11.24 4.04
C GLU A 94 -13.57 11.13 5.51
N TYR A 95 -12.83 10.37 6.33
CA TYR A 95 -13.28 10.04 7.68
C TYR A 95 -12.34 10.58 8.76
N GLY A 96 -12.93 11.20 9.79
CA GLY A 96 -12.17 11.76 10.93
C GLY A 96 -11.85 10.77 12.04
N TYR A 97 -12.49 9.60 12.05
CA TYR A 97 -12.39 8.60 13.12
C TYR A 97 -11.39 7.47 12.84
N GLY A 98 -10.78 7.46 11.66
CA GLY A 98 -9.79 6.44 11.28
C GLY A 98 -9.49 6.44 9.79
N VAL A 99 -8.83 5.39 9.32
CA VAL A 99 -8.57 5.15 7.89
C VAL A 99 -9.01 3.75 7.50
N TYR A 100 -9.47 3.59 6.27
CA TYR A 100 -9.90 2.30 5.73
C TYR A 100 -8.82 1.68 4.84
N VAL A 101 -8.74 0.36 4.92
CA VAL A 101 -7.84 -0.47 4.12
C VAL A 101 -8.67 -1.52 3.38
N ASP A 102 -8.66 -1.48 2.06
CA ASP A 102 -9.20 -2.55 1.22
C ASP A 102 -8.28 -3.76 1.31
N ILE A 103 -8.72 -4.78 2.00
CA ILE A 103 -8.00 -6.05 2.24
C ILE A 103 -8.46 -7.19 1.33
N GLY A 104 -9.25 -6.89 0.30
CA GLY A 104 -9.68 -7.86 -0.70
C GLY A 104 -10.87 -8.72 -0.28
N ILE A 105 -11.73 -8.27 0.62
CA ILE A 105 -13.02 -8.90 0.88
C ILE A 105 -14.01 -8.39 -0.15
N LEU A 106 -14.53 -9.30 -0.97
CA LEU A 106 -15.45 -9.00 -2.06
C LEU A 106 -16.83 -9.65 -1.86
N ASP A 107 -16.90 -10.76 -1.16
CA ASP A 107 -18.10 -11.56 -0.96
C ASP A 107 -18.50 -11.61 0.53
N PRO A 108 -19.82 -11.51 0.88
CA PRO A 108 -21.00 -11.31 0.02
C PRO A 108 -21.10 -9.90 -0.59
N ARG A 109 -20.38 -8.95 -0.06
CA ARG A 109 -20.22 -7.57 -0.57
C ARG A 109 -18.86 -7.01 -0.18
N PRO A 110 -18.32 -6.07 -0.95
CA PRO A 110 -17.02 -5.47 -0.64
C PRO A 110 -16.99 -4.84 0.75
N LYS A 111 -15.96 -5.17 1.54
CA LYS A 111 -15.72 -4.62 2.87
C LYS A 111 -14.28 -4.22 3.04
N ASP A 112 -14.08 -3.12 3.75
CA ASP A 112 -12.78 -2.57 4.07
C ASP A 112 -12.54 -2.67 5.57
N ALA A 113 -11.28 -2.89 5.97
CA ALA A 113 -10.89 -2.92 7.37
C ALA A 113 -10.63 -1.50 7.88
N LEU A 114 -11.24 -1.13 8.99
CA LEU A 114 -11.00 0.15 9.65
C LEU A 114 -9.77 0.07 10.56
N ILE A 115 -8.86 1.01 10.45
CA ILE A 115 -7.87 1.31 11.49
C ILE A 115 -8.38 2.53 12.27
N PRO A 116 -8.90 2.36 13.49
CA PRO A 116 -9.46 3.47 14.26
C PRO A 116 -8.40 4.50 14.66
N LEU A 117 -8.82 5.74 14.81
CA LEU A 117 -7.92 6.85 15.18
C LEU A 117 -7.16 6.59 16.48
N TYR A 118 -7.80 6.00 17.48
CA TYR A 118 -7.12 5.71 18.75
C TYR A 118 -5.97 4.69 18.58
N VAL A 119 -6.11 3.75 17.64
CA VAL A 119 -5.05 2.80 17.28
C VAL A 119 -3.92 3.53 16.54
N LEU A 120 -4.26 4.35 15.55
CA LEU A 120 -3.26 5.15 14.82
C LEU A 120 -2.49 6.09 15.75
N ARG A 121 -3.17 6.71 16.72
CA ARG A 121 -2.51 7.53 17.74
C ARG A 121 -1.48 6.73 18.54
N LYS A 122 -1.86 5.54 18.99
CA LYS A 122 -0.98 4.64 19.73
C LYS A 122 0.24 4.24 18.92
N GLN A 123 0.04 3.87 17.66
CA GLN A 123 1.09 3.33 16.81
C GLN A 123 1.98 4.38 16.15
N LEU A 124 1.42 5.55 15.80
CA LEU A 124 2.10 6.55 14.97
C LEU A 124 2.33 7.91 15.65
N ALA A 125 1.68 8.15 16.80
CA ALA A 125 1.77 9.41 17.53
C ALA A 125 2.02 9.20 19.03
N LYS A 126 2.60 8.05 19.42
CA LYS A 126 2.94 7.70 20.81
C LYS A 126 1.78 7.86 21.82
N GLY A 127 0.54 7.71 21.35
CA GLY A 127 -0.67 7.86 22.15
C GLY A 127 -1.19 9.29 22.31
N HIS A 128 -0.51 10.29 21.78
CA HIS A 128 -0.93 11.70 21.89
C HIS A 128 -2.21 12.00 21.11
N ILE A 129 -2.99 12.95 21.61
CA ILE A 129 -4.25 13.38 21.00
C ILE A 129 -3.96 14.23 19.77
N VAL A 130 -4.00 13.59 18.61
CA VAL A 130 -3.85 14.22 17.28
C VAL A 130 -5.04 13.82 16.40
N SER A 131 -5.36 14.63 15.40
CA SER A 131 -6.44 14.31 14.44
C SER A 131 -5.97 13.28 13.40
N THR A 132 -6.93 12.56 12.80
CA THR A 132 -6.68 11.66 11.65
C THR A 132 -5.97 12.43 10.53
N ARG A 133 -6.41 13.65 10.22
CA ARG A 133 -5.81 14.51 9.20
C ARG A 133 -4.34 14.83 9.47
N GLN A 134 -3.96 15.04 10.74
CA GLN A 134 -2.55 15.26 11.10
C GLN A 134 -1.70 14.02 10.82
N ILE A 135 -2.18 12.83 11.19
CA ILE A 135 -1.48 11.55 10.92
C ILE A 135 -1.35 11.34 9.41
N ILE A 136 -2.45 11.48 8.66
CA ILE A 136 -2.49 11.35 7.19
C ILE A 136 -1.45 12.28 6.54
N LYS A 137 -1.40 13.54 6.97
CA LYS A 137 -0.45 14.53 6.44
C LYS A 137 1.00 14.18 6.77
N LYS A 138 1.27 13.78 8.02
CA LYS A 138 2.64 13.47 8.48
C LYS A 138 3.20 12.21 7.82
N TYR A 139 2.39 11.14 7.75
CA TYR A 139 2.81 9.86 7.16
C TYR A 139 2.53 9.76 5.65
N ALA A 140 2.09 10.86 5.03
CA ALA A 140 1.81 10.95 3.61
C ALA A 140 0.82 9.87 3.11
N PHE A 141 -0.19 9.53 3.92
CA PHE A 141 -1.20 8.55 3.53
C PHE A 141 -1.98 9.05 2.33
N MET A 142 -2.27 8.15 1.40
CA MET A 142 -3.00 8.43 0.18
C MET A 142 -3.68 7.17 -0.33
N ASN A 143 -4.72 7.36 -1.14
CA ASN A 143 -5.45 6.23 -1.74
C ASN A 143 -4.52 5.31 -2.55
N ASN A 144 -4.76 4.02 -2.42
CA ASN A 144 -3.99 2.92 -2.98
C ASN A 144 -2.57 2.73 -2.39
N LEU A 145 -2.15 3.49 -1.37
CA LEU A 145 -0.88 3.21 -0.70
C LEU A 145 -0.98 1.84 0.02
N PRO A 146 -0.06 0.90 -0.25
CA PRO A 146 -0.08 -0.41 0.38
C PRO A 146 0.16 -0.33 1.89
N MET A 147 -0.64 -1.09 2.64
CA MET A 147 -0.58 -1.22 4.08
C MET A 147 -0.65 -2.68 4.49
N GLU A 148 0.23 -3.09 5.39
CA GLU A 148 0.12 -4.37 6.06
C GLU A 148 -0.59 -4.16 7.40
N VAL A 149 -1.73 -4.81 7.56
CA VAL A 149 -2.59 -4.69 8.73
C VAL A 149 -2.71 -6.01 9.47
N LYS A 150 -2.93 -5.93 10.78
CA LYS A 150 -3.29 -7.05 11.63
C LYS A 150 -4.75 -6.89 12.05
N ILE A 151 -5.54 -7.94 11.87
CA ILE A 151 -6.94 -7.94 12.25
C ILE A 151 -7.06 -7.99 13.79
N ARG A 152 -7.82 -7.05 14.33
CA ARG A 152 -8.10 -6.94 15.77
C ARG A 152 -9.40 -7.59 16.16
N ASP A 153 -10.43 -7.36 15.32
CA ASP A 153 -11.76 -7.88 15.55
C ASP A 153 -12.55 -7.98 14.26
N VAL A 154 -13.46 -8.93 14.19
CA VAL A 154 -14.38 -9.14 13.07
C VAL A 154 -15.77 -9.36 13.66
N ASP A 155 -16.68 -8.45 13.38
CA ASP A 155 -18.10 -8.61 13.71
C ASP A 155 -18.85 -9.04 12.46
N GLU A 156 -19.18 -10.33 12.39
CA GLU A 156 -19.89 -10.92 11.25
C GLU A 156 -21.33 -10.40 11.12
N ARG A 157 -21.98 -9.99 12.23
CA ARG A 157 -23.36 -9.49 12.22
C ARG A 157 -23.47 -8.14 11.54
N PHE A 158 -22.56 -7.25 11.87
CA PHE A 158 -22.49 -5.90 11.29
C PHE A 158 -21.52 -5.82 10.11
N GLU A 159 -20.84 -6.95 9.79
CA GLU A 159 -19.80 -7.02 8.75
C GLU A 159 -18.77 -5.91 8.90
N THR A 160 -18.34 -5.65 10.13
CA THR A 160 -17.31 -4.65 10.43
C THR A 160 -16.00 -5.33 10.79
N ILE A 161 -14.91 -4.77 10.29
CA ILE A 161 -13.57 -5.31 10.49
C ILE A 161 -12.72 -4.21 11.10
N GLU A 162 -12.25 -4.44 12.33
CA GLU A 162 -11.31 -3.55 13.00
C GLU A 162 -9.89 -4.10 12.85
N SER A 163 -8.97 -3.23 12.53
CA SER A 163 -7.57 -3.58 12.31
C SER A 163 -6.60 -2.60 12.95
N GLU A 164 -5.33 -2.94 12.95
CA GLU A 164 -4.20 -2.10 13.32
C GLU A 164 -3.08 -2.27 12.29
N LEU A 165 -2.13 -1.34 12.22
CA LEU A 165 -0.92 -1.58 11.43
C LEU A 165 -0.19 -2.80 12.00
N SER A 166 0.32 -3.67 11.13
CA SER A 166 1.14 -4.79 11.58
C SER A 166 2.42 -4.29 12.25
N LYS A 167 3.03 -5.13 13.07
CA LYS A 167 4.34 -4.81 13.67
C LYS A 167 5.38 -4.48 12.60
N ASN A 168 5.37 -5.20 11.47
CA ASN A 168 6.30 -4.96 10.37
C ASN A 168 6.05 -3.61 9.71
N GLN A 169 4.78 -3.22 9.52
CA GLN A 169 4.43 -1.91 8.95
C GLN A 169 4.87 -0.76 9.85
N VAL A 170 4.65 -0.87 11.16
CA VAL A 170 5.11 0.14 12.13
C VAL A 170 6.64 0.23 12.13
N LYS A 171 7.34 -0.91 12.23
CA LYS A 171 8.80 -1.00 12.18
C LYS A 171 9.37 -0.37 10.91
N LYS A 172 8.75 -0.60 9.76
CA LYS A 172 9.14 0.02 8.49
C LYS A 172 9.10 1.54 8.55
N TYR A 173 8.05 2.13 9.13
CA TYR A 173 7.98 3.59 9.31
C TYR A 173 9.04 4.09 10.29
N GLU A 174 9.27 3.39 11.41
CA GLU A 174 10.31 3.73 12.38
C GLU A 174 11.72 3.72 11.74
N GLU A 175 12.02 2.70 10.94
CA GLU A 175 13.26 2.59 10.19
C GLU A 175 13.43 3.75 9.20
N TRP A 176 12.39 4.09 8.45
CA TRP A 176 12.42 5.22 7.52
C TRP A 176 12.62 6.56 8.23
N ILE A 177 11.99 6.75 9.39
CA ILE A 177 12.20 7.94 10.23
C ILE A 177 13.61 7.97 10.79
N LYS A 178 14.17 6.83 11.22
CA LYS A 178 15.55 6.69 11.72
C LYS A 178 16.57 7.00 10.63
N GLN A 179 16.36 6.54 9.41
CA GLN A 179 17.23 6.84 8.27
C GLN A 179 17.29 8.34 7.95
N GLY A 180 16.22 9.09 8.25
CA GLY A 180 16.18 10.54 8.02
C GLY A 180 16.15 10.94 6.55
N LEU A 181 15.84 10.01 5.64
CA LEU A 181 15.73 10.23 4.20
C LEU A 181 14.27 10.47 3.83
N ASP A 182 14.03 11.55 3.10
CA ASP A 182 12.72 11.82 2.54
C ASP A 182 12.35 10.80 1.46
N ARG A 183 11.06 10.50 1.37
CA ARG A 183 10.50 9.62 0.35
C ARG A 183 9.34 10.29 -0.34
N ILE A 184 9.20 10.05 -1.65
CA ILE A 184 8.03 10.47 -2.40
C ILE A 184 7.22 9.21 -2.70
N PHE A 185 6.04 9.10 -2.11
CA PHE A 185 5.09 8.06 -2.49
C PHE A 185 4.42 8.42 -3.81
N VAL A 186 4.41 7.46 -4.72
CA VAL A 186 3.80 7.56 -6.05
C VAL A 186 2.82 6.41 -6.19
N CYS A 187 1.54 6.70 -6.40
CA CYS A 187 0.49 5.71 -6.60
C CYS A 187 -0.18 5.88 -7.97
N GLY A 188 -0.01 4.88 -8.85
CA GLY A 188 -0.62 4.89 -10.19
C GLY A 188 0.38 4.89 -11.34
N ALA A 189 1.67 4.64 -11.10
CA ALA A 189 2.70 4.57 -12.13
C ALA A 189 3.58 3.32 -11.96
N THR A 190 3.99 2.72 -13.08
CA THR A 190 4.96 1.63 -13.05
C THR A 190 6.37 2.16 -12.73
N ARG A 191 7.24 1.30 -12.19
CA ARG A 191 8.64 1.66 -11.90
C ARG A 191 9.37 2.25 -13.12
N GLN A 192 9.08 1.72 -14.32
CA GLN A 192 9.70 2.21 -15.55
C GLN A 192 9.25 3.63 -15.90
N MET A 193 7.97 3.95 -15.69
CA MET A 193 7.44 5.31 -15.93
C MET A 193 8.09 6.31 -14.97
N ILE A 194 8.16 5.95 -13.67
CA ILE A 194 8.82 6.77 -12.65
C ILE A 194 10.28 7.02 -13.02
N ARG A 195 11.02 5.97 -13.40
CA ARG A 195 12.42 6.10 -13.83
C ARG A 195 12.58 7.04 -15.03
N LYS A 196 11.72 6.91 -16.05
CA LYS A 196 11.72 7.80 -17.20
C LYS A 196 11.43 9.25 -16.81
N ALA A 197 10.48 9.48 -15.89
CA ALA A 197 10.16 10.82 -15.38
C ALA A 197 11.33 11.45 -14.64
N ILE A 198 12.00 10.69 -13.77
CA ILE A 198 13.19 11.15 -13.04
C ILE A 198 14.33 11.54 -14.00
N ILE A 199 14.58 10.72 -15.04
CA ILE A 199 15.62 11.02 -16.04
C ILE A 199 15.26 12.30 -16.82
N ARG A 200 14.01 12.41 -17.28
CA ARG A 200 13.55 13.58 -18.07
C ARG A 200 13.55 14.88 -17.27
N SER A 201 13.29 14.80 -15.96
CA SER A 201 13.34 15.97 -15.08
C SER A 201 14.76 16.39 -14.71
N GLY A 202 15.79 15.62 -15.08
CA GLY A 202 17.19 15.91 -14.74
C GLY A 202 17.60 15.52 -13.32
N HIS A 203 16.69 14.95 -12.52
CA HIS A 203 16.90 14.70 -11.09
C HIS A 203 17.43 13.29 -10.74
N LEU A 204 18.05 12.59 -11.71
CA LEU A 204 18.60 11.25 -11.44
C LEU A 204 19.66 11.25 -10.33
N ARG A 205 20.43 12.33 -10.24
CA ARG A 205 21.48 12.48 -9.21
C ARG A 205 20.95 12.75 -7.80
N ASP A 206 19.69 13.16 -7.68
CA ASP A 206 19.04 13.51 -6.41
C ASP A 206 18.32 12.31 -5.76
N ILE A 207 18.24 11.19 -6.48
CA ILE A 207 17.56 9.98 -6.07
C ILE A 207 18.58 8.90 -5.67
N LEU A 208 18.31 8.22 -4.56
CA LEU A 208 19.06 7.04 -4.11
C LEU A 208 18.50 5.77 -4.74
N SER A 209 17.19 5.59 -4.66
CA SER A 209 16.53 4.38 -5.15
C SER A 209 15.05 4.61 -5.43
N ILE A 210 14.44 3.63 -6.13
CA ILE A 210 13.00 3.51 -6.29
C ILE A 210 12.60 2.18 -5.64
N GLU A 211 12.03 2.24 -4.45
CA GLU A 211 11.53 1.08 -3.70
C GLU A 211 10.15 0.70 -4.24
N ARG A 212 9.93 -0.59 -4.49
CA ARG A 212 8.61 -1.10 -4.89
C ARG A 212 7.78 -1.36 -3.64
N LEU A 213 6.57 -0.78 -3.59
CA LEU A 213 5.58 -1.02 -2.55
C LEU A 213 4.45 -1.93 -3.04
N GLY A 214 4.13 -1.87 -4.32
CA GLY A 214 3.14 -2.66 -5.02
C GLY A 214 3.36 -2.58 -6.53
N LEU A 215 2.37 -2.98 -7.33
CA LEU A 215 2.46 -2.98 -8.79
C LEU A 215 2.58 -1.56 -9.37
N LEU A 216 1.75 -0.64 -8.88
CA LEU A 216 1.70 0.77 -9.30
C LEU A 216 2.14 1.72 -8.18
N GLU A 217 2.53 1.20 -7.04
CA GLU A 217 2.91 1.98 -5.87
C GLU A 217 4.39 1.86 -5.59
N HIS A 218 5.05 3.02 -5.48
CA HIS A 218 6.49 3.11 -5.28
C HIS A 218 6.86 4.23 -4.30
N ALA A 219 8.01 4.08 -3.66
CA ALA A 219 8.64 5.13 -2.88
C ALA A 219 9.95 5.54 -3.56
N ILE A 220 10.04 6.79 -4.01
CA ILE A 220 11.29 7.38 -4.49
C ILE A 220 12.06 7.86 -3.27
N VAL A 221 13.23 7.29 -3.02
CA VAL A 221 14.09 7.66 -1.89
C VAL A 221 15.00 8.79 -2.32
N CYS A 222 14.88 9.95 -1.67
CA CYS A 222 15.65 11.15 -1.96
C CYS A 222 17.02 11.13 -1.27
N LYS A 223 18.02 11.77 -1.84
CA LYS A 223 19.31 12.00 -1.17
C LYS A 223 19.17 12.98 0.01
N PRO A 224 20.10 12.98 0.98
CA PRO A 224 19.98 13.78 2.20
C PRO A 224 19.86 15.31 1.98
N SER A 225 20.44 15.83 0.91
CA SER A 225 20.43 17.25 0.53
C SER A 225 19.23 17.69 -0.29
N THR A 226 18.34 16.74 -0.64
CA THR A 226 17.25 16.98 -1.59
C THR A 226 15.92 17.03 -0.86
N THR A 227 15.08 18.02 -1.17
CA THR A 227 13.72 18.13 -0.63
C THR A 227 12.73 17.38 -1.49
N ALA A 228 11.97 16.48 -0.88
CA ALA A 228 10.93 15.70 -1.58
C ALA A 228 9.89 16.63 -2.26
N GLN A 229 9.57 17.75 -1.66
CA GLN A 229 8.57 18.70 -2.17
C GLN A 229 9.00 19.34 -3.51
N GLY A 230 10.26 19.77 -3.61
CA GLY A 230 10.82 20.32 -4.87
C GLY A 230 10.83 19.28 -5.97
N LEU A 231 11.24 18.05 -5.65
CA LEU A 231 11.24 16.95 -6.62
C LEU A 231 9.85 16.59 -7.13
N ILE A 232 8.81 16.64 -6.27
CA ILE A 232 7.42 16.38 -6.70
C ILE A 232 7.00 17.36 -7.78
N ALA A 233 7.34 18.66 -7.65
CA ALA A 233 6.99 19.67 -8.62
C ALA A 233 7.65 19.41 -9.99
N GLU A 234 8.91 18.96 -10.01
CA GLU A 234 9.65 18.73 -11.24
C GLU A 234 9.33 17.38 -11.88
N ILE A 235 9.35 16.30 -11.13
CA ILE A 235 9.03 14.95 -11.63
C ILE A 235 7.56 14.85 -12.05
N GLY A 236 6.66 15.54 -11.32
CA GLY A 236 5.23 15.55 -11.58
C GLY A 236 4.83 16.05 -12.95
N LYS A 237 5.62 16.95 -13.57
CA LYS A 237 5.43 17.40 -14.95
C LYS A 237 5.42 16.24 -15.95
N TYR A 238 6.16 15.16 -15.64
CA TYR A 238 6.29 13.97 -16.49
C TYR A 238 5.42 12.79 -16.05
N LEU A 239 4.65 12.96 -14.97
CA LEU A 239 3.69 11.99 -14.46
C LEU A 239 2.31 12.63 -14.25
N PRO A 240 1.69 13.16 -15.32
CA PRO A 240 0.42 13.87 -15.20
C PRO A 240 -0.67 12.95 -14.63
N LYS A 241 -1.52 13.51 -13.74
CA LYS A 241 -2.62 12.81 -13.07
C LYS A 241 -2.19 11.64 -12.14
N ILE A 242 -0.90 11.54 -11.84
CA ILE A 242 -0.40 10.57 -10.87
C ILE A 242 -0.24 11.24 -9.51
N PRO A 243 -0.97 10.77 -8.49
CA PRO A 243 -0.84 11.31 -7.13
C PRO A 243 0.56 11.05 -6.56
N MET A 244 1.11 12.07 -5.92
CA MET A 244 2.38 12.00 -5.20
C MET A 244 2.28 12.71 -3.86
N LYS A 245 2.83 12.13 -2.79
CA LYS A 245 2.93 12.76 -1.46
C LYS A 245 4.34 12.57 -0.88
N ALA A 246 4.82 13.59 -0.18
CA ALA A 246 6.14 13.58 0.46
C ALA A 246 6.05 13.02 1.89
N PHE A 247 6.74 11.91 2.15
CA PHE A 247 7.03 11.39 3.49
C PHE A 247 8.35 12.04 3.95
N LYS A 248 8.25 13.00 4.86
CA LYS A 248 9.37 13.80 5.32
C LYS A 248 9.89 13.27 6.66
N ALA A 249 10.87 12.37 6.60
CA ALA A 249 11.37 11.66 7.78
C ALA A 249 11.84 12.57 8.91
N LYS A 250 12.58 13.63 8.59
CA LYS A 250 13.09 14.60 9.58
C LYS A 250 11.95 15.40 10.23
N GLU A 251 10.93 15.79 9.45
CA GLU A 251 9.76 16.52 9.99
C GLU A 251 8.92 15.62 10.90
N ILE A 252 8.76 14.35 10.57
CA ILE A 252 8.04 13.38 11.42
C ILE A 252 8.83 13.19 12.72
N LYS A 253 10.14 13.00 12.64
CA LYS A 253 11.01 12.86 13.83
C LYS A 253 10.91 14.07 14.75
N LYS A 254 10.91 15.27 14.18
CA LYS A 254 10.74 16.52 14.94
C LYS A 254 9.36 16.58 15.59
N TRP A 255 8.31 16.31 14.82
CA TRP A 255 6.93 16.28 15.31
C TRP A 255 6.73 15.29 16.45
N LEU A 256 7.27 14.08 16.38
CA LEU A 256 7.18 13.08 17.45
C LEU A 256 7.91 13.53 18.73
N LYS A 257 9.02 14.28 18.61
CA LYS A 257 9.70 14.89 19.76
C LYS A 257 8.89 16.03 20.38
N GLU A 258 8.27 16.88 19.54
CA GLU A 258 7.39 17.95 20.00
C GLU A 258 6.18 17.39 20.76
N LEU A 259 5.58 16.29 20.29
CA LEU A 259 4.50 15.61 21.00
C LEU A 259 4.97 15.13 22.39
N ASP A 260 6.16 14.54 22.51
CA ASP A 260 6.70 14.09 23.80
C ASP A 260 6.94 15.25 24.80
N MET A 261 7.26 16.45 24.29
CA MET A 261 7.44 17.65 25.12
C MET A 261 6.13 18.27 25.59
N LEU A 262 5.04 18.05 24.84
CA LEU A 262 3.71 18.47 25.23
C LEU A 262 3.23 17.54 26.36
N LYS A 263 3.24 18.01 27.62
CA LYS A 263 2.62 17.32 28.77
C LYS A 263 1.10 17.32 28.63
N GLY A 264 0.58 16.70 27.58
CA GLY A 264 -0.84 16.55 27.30
C GLY A 264 -1.36 15.17 27.65
N PRO A 265 -2.68 14.96 27.79
CA PRO A 265 -3.25 13.69 28.14
C PRO A 265 -2.95 12.66 27.04
N THR A 266 -2.30 11.57 27.43
CA THR A 266 -2.17 10.37 26.59
C THR A 266 -3.43 9.50 26.72
N VAL A 267 -3.91 8.96 25.63
CA VAL A 267 -5.03 8.01 25.64
C VAL A 267 -4.54 6.73 26.30
N LYS A 268 -4.90 6.51 27.58
CA LYS A 268 -4.74 5.20 28.21
C LYS A 268 -5.83 4.29 27.63
N VAL A 269 -5.46 3.42 26.72
CA VAL A 269 -6.31 2.34 26.23
C VAL A 269 -6.20 1.20 27.23
N ARG A 270 -7.33 0.86 27.91
CA ARG A 270 -7.49 -0.37 28.67
C ARG A 270 -7.62 -1.58 27.77
#